data_28fa0fea8d7eb1f194613f3faa0885ea
#
_entry.id   28fa0fea8d7eb1f194613f3faa0885ea
#
_cell.length_a   1.000
_cell.length_b   1.000
_cell.length_c   1.000
_cell.angle_alpha   90.00
_cell.angle_beta   90.00
_cell.angle_gamma   90.00
#
_symmetry.space_group_name_H-M   'P 1'
#
loop_
_entity.id
_entity.type
_entity.pdbx_description
1 polymer ?
#
loop_
_entity_poly.entity_id
_entity_poly.type
_entity_poly.pdbx_seq_one_letter_code
_entity_poly.pdbx_strand_id
1 'polypeptide(L)' 'DTWFSIGTFDAGHSVIYRMHKPRTGVYIFVIEGESNVAGENLSRRDGIGIWDIESVTIEATSETQILAIEVAM' A
#
# COMPACT_ATOMS: atom_id res chain seq x y z
N ASP A 1 2.75 16.61 7.65
CA ASP A 1 1.53 16.28 6.90
C ASP A 1 1.43 14.78 6.69
N THR A 2 0.25 14.26 6.88
CA THR A 2 -0.04 12.84 6.76
C THR A 2 -1.27 12.64 5.88
N TRP A 3 -1.19 11.70 4.96
CA TRP A 3 -2.31 11.34 4.10
C TRP A 3 -2.75 9.93 4.41
N PHE A 4 -4.04 9.75 4.54
CA PHE A 4 -4.64 8.44 4.74
C PHE A 4 -5.49 8.09 3.53
N SER A 5 -5.33 6.88 3.04
CA SER A 5 -6.13 6.38 1.92
C SER A 5 -6.54 4.95 2.20
N ILE A 6 -7.79 4.64 1.93
CA ILE A 6 -8.31 3.28 2.06
C ILE A 6 -8.83 2.85 0.69
N GLY A 7 -8.44 1.66 0.27
CA GLY A 7 -8.89 1.11 -0.99
C GLY A 7 -9.31 -0.34 -0.84
N THR A 8 -10.27 -0.74 -1.67
CA THR A 8 -10.72 -2.12 -1.75
C THR A 8 -10.50 -2.60 -3.18
N PHE A 9 -9.89 -3.76 -3.34
CA PHE A 9 -9.51 -4.29 -4.63
C PHE A 9 -9.96 -5.73 -4.77
N ASP A 10 -10.44 -6.08 -5.97
CA ASP A 10 -10.77 -7.46 -6.28
C ASP A 10 -9.48 -8.24 -6.58
N ALA A 11 -9.56 -9.56 -6.42
CA ALA A 11 -8.44 -10.44 -6.74
C ALA A 11 -7.98 -10.23 -8.18
N GLY A 12 -6.69 -10.19 -8.38
CA GLY A 12 -6.09 -10.00 -9.70
C GLY A 12 -5.95 -8.55 -10.13
N HIS A 13 -6.44 -7.59 -9.33
CA HIS A 13 -6.24 -6.17 -9.61
C HIS A 13 -4.85 -5.74 -9.19
N SER A 14 -4.28 -4.85 -9.99
CA SER A 14 -2.98 -4.27 -9.72
C SER A 14 -3.11 -2.76 -9.83
N VAL A 15 -2.54 -2.04 -8.89
CA VAL A 15 -2.61 -0.58 -8.87
C VAL A 15 -1.25 0.00 -8.53
N ILE A 16 -0.96 1.16 -9.11
CA ILE A 16 0.25 1.90 -8.78
C ILE A 16 -0.16 3.06 -7.89
N TYR A 17 0.29 3.05 -6.66
CA TYR A 17 0.04 4.12 -5.71
C TYR A 17 1.17 5.13 -5.85
N ARG A 18 0.82 6.37 -6.20
CA ARG A 18 1.81 7.43 -6.36
C ARG A 18 1.81 8.32 -5.13
N MET A 19 2.99 8.66 -4.66
CA MET A 19 3.13 9.53 -3.51
C MET A 19 2.61 10.93 -3.82
N HIS A 20 1.94 11.54 -2.86
CA HIS A 20 1.41 12.90 -3.01
C HIS A 20 2.53 13.94 -2.97
N LYS A 21 3.58 13.66 -2.23
CA LYS A 21 4.71 14.58 -2.08
C LYS A 21 6.03 13.84 -2.24
N PRO A 22 7.06 14.49 -2.78
CA PRO A 22 8.39 13.88 -2.84
C PRO A 22 8.96 13.70 -1.44
N ARG A 23 9.86 12.76 -1.30
CA ARG A 23 10.57 12.45 -0.06
C ARG A 23 9.63 12.09 1.09
N THR A 24 8.61 11.33 0.77
CA THR A 24 7.73 10.81 1.80
C THR A 24 7.95 9.31 1.94
N GLY A 25 7.53 8.78 3.07
CA GLY A 25 7.41 7.35 3.26
C GLY A 25 5.94 6.98 3.22
N VAL A 26 5.66 5.73 2.95
CA VAL A 26 4.31 5.21 3.01
C VAL A 26 4.30 3.92 3.81
N TYR A 27 3.32 3.79 4.68
CA TYR A 27 3.07 2.56 5.41
C TYR A 27 1.82 1.94 4.81
N ILE A 28 1.95 0.73 4.30
CA ILE A 28 0.83 0.00 3.71
C ILE A 28 0.42 -1.09 4.68
N PHE A 29 -0.83 -1.09 5.07
CA PHE A 29 -1.37 -2.07 6.01
C PHE A 29 -2.52 -2.82 5.36
N VAL A 30 -2.45 -4.14 5.36
CA VAL A 30 -3.50 -4.99 4.80
C VAL A 30 -4.53 -5.24 5.90
N ILE A 31 -5.72 -4.67 5.72
CA ILE A 31 -6.81 -4.82 6.69
C ILE A 31 -7.45 -6.19 6.51
N GLU A 32 -7.73 -6.56 5.27
CA GLU A 32 -8.33 -7.85 4.91
C GLU A 32 -7.72 -8.35 3.61
N GLY A 33 -7.64 -9.67 3.45
CA GLY A 33 -7.15 -10.30 2.23
C GLY A 33 -5.65 -10.44 2.19
N GLU A 34 -5.13 -10.58 0.99
CA GLU A 34 -3.71 -10.74 0.74
C GLU A 34 -3.29 -9.92 -0.47
N SER A 35 -2.10 -9.33 -0.38
CA SER A 35 -1.59 -8.48 -1.45
C SER A 35 -0.09 -8.62 -1.55
N ASN A 36 0.43 -8.34 -2.75
CA ASN A 36 1.86 -8.18 -2.97
C ASN A 36 2.11 -6.68 -3.07
N VAL A 37 2.95 -6.15 -2.20
CA VAL A 37 3.29 -4.74 -2.15
C VAL A 37 4.79 -4.62 -2.31
N ALA A 38 5.24 -3.97 -3.38
CA ALA A 38 6.66 -3.78 -3.66
C ALA A 38 7.44 -5.10 -3.64
N GLY A 39 6.84 -6.19 -4.13
CA GLY A 39 7.47 -7.49 -4.16
C GLY A 39 7.32 -8.33 -2.91
N GLU A 40 6.72 -7.78 -1.85
CA GLU A 40 6.52 -8.50 -0.60
C GLU A 40 5.08 -8.97 -0.48
N ASN A 41 4.89 -10.24 -0.10
CA ASN A 41 3.55 -10.77 0.12
C ASN A 41 3.09 -10.40 1.53
N LEU A 42 1.95 -9.75 1.60
CA LEU A 42 1.35 -9.34 2.87
C LEU A 42 0.01 -10.04 3.04
N SER A 43 -0.19 -10.58 4.23
CA SER A 43 -1.46 -11.19 4.61
C SER A 43 -2.25 -10.22 5.48
N ARG A 44 -3.45 -10.63 5.85
CA ARG A 44 -4.30 -9.84 6.74
C ARG A 44 -3.52 -9.39 7.99
N ARG A 45 -3.60 -8.10 8.29
CA ARG A 45 -2.95 -7.43 9.42
C ARG A 45 -1.42 -7.31 9.31
N ASP A 46 -0.88 -7.61 8.14
CA ASP A 46 0.53 -7.35 7.88
C ASP A 46 0.68 -5.93 7.36
N GLY A 47 1.83 -5.35 7.62
CA GLY A 47 2.13 -4.02 7.15
C GLY A 47 3.57 -3.91 6.68
N ILE A 48 3.84 -2.91 5.85
CA ILE A 48 5.17 -2.63 5.36
C ILE A 48 5.39 -1.12 5.26
N GLY A 49 6.55 -0.66 5.69
CA GLY A 49 6.96 0.73 5.53
C GLY A 49 7.93 0.86 4.38
N ILE A 50 7.69 1.80 3.49
CA ILE A 50 8.52 2.01 2.30
C ILE A 50 8.90 3.48 2.24
N TRP A 51 10.20 3.75 2.04
CA TRP A 51 10.76 5.10 2.09
C TRP A 51 11.51 5.42 0.81
N ASP A 52 11.62 6.71 0.52
CA ASP A 52 12.40 7.21 -0.64
C ASP A 52 11.93 6.65 -1.98
N ILE A 53 10.62 6.55 -2.17
CA ILE A 53 10.04 6.10 -3.43
C ILE A 53 9.04 7.12 -3.95
N GLU A 54 8.81 7.10 -5.25
CA GLU A 54 7.80 7.95 -5.88
C GLU A 54 6.47 7.24 -6.03
N SER A 55 6.52 5.92 -6.15
CA SER A 55 5.33 5.10 -6.31
C SER A 55 5.58 3.69 -5.80
N VAL A 56 4.51 2.97 -5.56
CA VAL A 56 4.57 1.56 -5.16
C VAL A 56 3.49 0.79 -5.89
N THR A 57 3.83 -0.40 -6.35
CA THR A 57 2.87 -1.28 -7.02
C THR A 57 2.24 -2.18 -5.98
N ILE A 58 0.92 -2.20 -5.96
CA ILE A 58 0.13 -3.04 -5.06
C ILE A 58 -0.67 -4.00 -5.94
N GLU A 59 -0.49 -5.29 -5.72
CA GLU A 59 -1.21 -6.31 -6.47
C GLU A 59 -2.05 -7.13 -5.49
N ALA A 60 -3.35 -7.11 -5.70
CA ALA A 60 -4.27 -7.88 -4.85
C ALA A 60 -4.29 -9.34 -5.33
N THR A 61 -3.83 -10.25 -4.49
CA THR A 61 -3.85 -11.69 -4.81
C THR A 61 -5.16 -12.33 -4.38
N SER A 62 -5.93 -11.64 -3.53
CA SER A 62 -7.29 -12.00 -3.18
C SER A 62 -8.07 -10.70 -3.02
N GLU A 63 -9.37 -10.77 -2.75
CA GLU A 63 -10.12 -9.55 -2.44
C GLU A 63 -9.49 -8.92 -1.21
N THR A 64 -9.08 -7.66 -1.32
CA THR A 64 -8.19 -7.03 -0.35
C THR A 64 -8.67 -5.63 -0.01
N GLN A 65 -8.58 -5.30 1.27
CA GLN A 65 -8.77 -3.93 1.75
C GLN A 65 -7.44 -3.45 2.33
N ILE A 66 -6.97 -2.31 1.86
CA ILE A 66 -5.66 -1.77 2.22
C ILE A 66 -5.79 -0.36 2.74
N LEU A 67 -5.03 -0.07 3.79
CA LEU A 67 -4.86 1.29 4.31
C LEU A 67 -3.45 1.75 3.95
N ALA A 68 -3.36 2.89 3.30
CA ALA A 68 -2.08 3.51 2.99
C ALA A 68 -1.95 4.81 3.78
N ILE A 69 -0.83 4.97 4.47
CA ILE A 69 -0.54 6.15 5.26
C ILE A 69 0.76 6.76 4.76
N GLU A 70 0.70 7.94 4.17
CA GLU A 70 1.89 8.66 3.75
C GLU A 70 2.32 9.60 4.85
N VAL A 71 3.60 9.58 5.17
CA VAL A 71 4.17 10.41 6.21
C VAL A 71 5.33 11.21 5.62
N ALA A 72 5.32 12.50 5.84
CA ALA A 72 6.41 13.36 5.40
C ALA A 72 7.66 13.07 6.25
N MET A 73 8.81 13.06 5.58
CA MET A 73 10.09 12.81 6.24
C MET A 73 10.84 14.09 6.46
#